data_3d65070fc1bf71d7d67f04f92c60def3
#
_entry.id   3d65070fc1bf71d7d67f04f92c60def3
#
_cell.length_a   1.000
_cell.length_b   1.000
_cell.length_c   1.000
_cell.angle_alpha   90.00
_cell.angle_beta   90.00
_cell.angle_gamma   90.00
#
_symmetry.space_group_name_H-M   'P 1'
#
loop_
_entity.id
_entity.type
_entity.pdbx_description
1 polymer ?
#
loop_
_entity_poly.entity_id
_entity_poly.type
_entity_poly.pdbx_seq_one_letter_code
_entity_poly.pdbx_strand_id
1 'polypeptide(L)'
;MRAIAIAFACLAMTTTGLTQTEASVLRDWNEVMLNAIRNDLARPNVHARNLYHFTEGIYHLQLSTEGATAEAMNSEVAVWPEDDDALLAIQNDEINFDHAVAAYGYRFIQLRYAQSPGWAFTLSNLVIAFISSTSSTPSVLLNSSPAAAWGWACAEAINAAYQFDGANQDGDYDNTCYEPVNEPLDVTVEASCTASVEFPNRWQPLSFGGAFEDQSGNQTFEDVVPFSGANWGNVTPFALDPAEATYAERDGCTYPVYLDPGPPLLLGEDSDTQYEWQTGFAHVAVWQNHLNANDGVLIDISPGACGNINAYPANPDYLYGIEEGGDFGTGHALNPVTGIPYPAQNVLRGDYTRVLAEFWADGPESETPPGHWFTILNGVTDHPDFNWKWEGKGEPLPPNAYLARAYRLLGGTMHDAAIAAWSVKGYYDFVRPITAIRYMLSKGQSSQSDSPSYDPEGVPLVEGVFELVQEGDPILETEPEALGTVKTHRWLAGDEGSDGEFGWTTGCAWRPFQMPTFVTPPFAGYVSGHSTYSRAAADALSFATGSRYFPGGVGVFEVEAGTFLAFESGPSESFELQWATYQDAADQCALSRIWGGIHPPM
;
A
#
# COMPACT_ATOMS: atom_id res chain seq x y z
N MET A 1 26.89 12.58 4.70
CA MET A 1 27.36 11.49 3.82
C MET A 1 27.85 10.34 4.70
N ARG A 2 26.96 9.53 5.15
CA ARG A 2 27.21 8.14 5.57
C ARG A 2 26.32 7.29 4.68
N ALA A 3 26.92 6.59 3.74
CA ALA A 3 26.25 5.52 3.01
C ALA A 3 25.87 4.46 4.05
N ILE A 4 24.62 4.42 4.45
CA ILE A 4 24.02 3.32 5.18
C ILE A 4 23.82 2.24 4.13
N ALA A 5 24.72 1.27 4.13
CA ALA A 5 24.46 0.00 3.49
C ALA A 5 23.36 -0.70 4.33
N ILE A 6 22.11 -0.37 4.07
CA ILE A 6 20.97 -1.17 4.52
C ILE A 6 21.08 -2.45 3.69
N ALA A 7 21.54 -3.49 4.36
CA ALA A 7 21.58 -4.82 3.78
C ALA A 7 20.16 -5.17 3.36
N PHE A 8 19.99 -5.52 2.08
CA PHE A 8 18.80 -6.15 1.56
C PHE A 8 18.34 -7.25 2.54
N ALA A 9 17.39 -6.95 3.39
CA ALA A 9 16.51 -7.94 3.94
C ALA A 9 15.57 -8.31 2.78
N CYS A 10 16.11 -9.03 1.78
CA CYS A 10 15.25 -9.93 1.02
C CYS A 10 14.40 -10.64 2.05
N LEU A 11 13.10 -10.77 1.78
CA LEU A 11 12.21 -11.70 2.47
C LEU A 11 12.80 -13.11 2.32
N ALA A 12 13.94 -13.35 2.94
CA ALA A 12 14.46 -14.66 3.17
C ALA A 12 13.67 -15.18 4.35
N MET A 13 12.52 -15.82 4.08
CA MET A 13 12.07 -16.85 5.00
C MET A 13 13.29 -17.70 5.26
N THR A 14 13.86 -17.64 6.46
CA THR A 14 15.04 -18.41 6.81
C THR A 14 14.69 -19.88 6.77
N THR A 15 14.93 -20.47 5.62
CA THR A 15 14.73 -21.88 5.38
C THR A 15 15.96 -22.63 5.88
N THR A 16 15.95 -22.98 7.15
CA THR A 16 16.82 -24.02 7.65
C THR A 16 16.39 -25.36 7.02
N GLY A 17 17.00 -25.71 5.90
CA GLY A 17 16.88 -27.06 5.33
C GLY A 17 16.00 -27.20 4.09
N LEU A 18 16.03 -26.26 3.14
CA LEU A 18 15.33 -26.42 1.86
C LEU A 18 16.12 -27.25 0.86
N THR A 19 15.47 -28.29 0.36
CA THR A 19 15.72 -28.76 -1.00
C THR A 19 15.36 -27.61 -1.94
N GLN A 20 16.34 -27.16 -2.73
CA GLN A 20 16.18 -26.13 -3.76
C GLN A 20 14.93 -26.44 -4.59
N THR A 21 13.85 -25.67 -4.42
CA THR A 21 12.76 -25.61 -5.41
C THR A 21 13.40 -25.16 -6.71
N GLU A 22 13.11 -25.81 -7.83
CA GLU A 22 13.60 -25.39 -9.14
C GLU A 22 13.29 -23.90 -9.32
N ALA A 23 14.36 -23.10 -9.54
CA ALA A 23 14.24 -21.65 -9.66
C ALA A 23 13.34 -21.32 -10.85
N SER A 24 12.23 -20.64 -10.63
CA SER A 24 11.33 -20.21 -11.69
C SER A 24 11.78 -18.86 -12.24
N VAL A 25 12.05 -18.81 -13.54
CA VAL A 25 12.36 -17.55 -14.23
C VAL A 25 11.25 -16.49 -14.05
N LEU A 26 10.00 -16.92 -13.95
CA LEU A 26 8.87 -16.00 -13.72
C LEU A 26 8.92 -15.40 -12.32
N ARG A 27 9.31 -16.19 -11.31
CA ARG A 27 9.49 -15.74 -9.92
C ARG A 27 10.59 -14.69 -9.83
N ASP A 28 11.72 -14.95 -10.50
CA ASP A 28 12.88 -14.05 -10.50
C ASP A 28 12.53 -12.72 -11.19
N TRP A 29 11.89 -12.75 -12.35
CA TRP A 29 11.51 -11.53 -13.08
C TRP A 29 10.34 -10.78 -12.42
N ASN A 30 9.49 -11.45 -11.67
CA ASN A 30 8.53 -10.76 -10.81
C ASN A 30 9.25 -9.94 -9.73
N GLU A 31 10.28 -10.48 -9.07
CA GLU A 31 11.07 -9.73 -8.09
C GLU A 31 11.82 -8.54 -8.72
N VAL A 32 12.32 -8.69 -9.96
CA VAL A 32 12.92 -7.57 -10.70
C VAL A 32 11.90 -6.46 -10.96
N MET A 33 10.67 -6.82 -11.27
CA MET A 33 9.56 -5.87 -11.44
C MET A 33 9.22 -5.16 -10.13
N LEU A 34 9.13 -5.89 -9.00
CA LEU A 34 8.90 -5.31 -7.68
C LEU A 34 10.04 -4.36 -7.26
N ASN A 35 11.28 -4.72 -7.58
CA ASN A 35 12.43 -3.85 -7.36
C ASN A 35 12.34 -2.54 -8.15
N ALA A 36 11.83 -2.58 -9.38
CA ALA A 36 11.60 -1.35 -10.15
C ALA A 36 10.56 -0.43 -9.49
N ILE A 37 9.52 -1.01 -8.87
CA ILE A 37 8.52 -0.26 -8.11
C ILE A 37 9.14 0.41 -6.88
N ARG A 38 9.99 -0.32 -6.11
CA ARG A 38 10.69 0.23 -4.93
C ARG A 38 11.58 1.43 -5.24
N ASN A 39 11.95 1.62 -6.50
CA ASN A 39 12.77 2.72 -7.00
C ASN A 39 11.96 3.77 -7.79
N ASP A 40 10.64 3.73 -7.73
CA ASP A 40 9.75 4.70 -8.38
C ASP A 40 9.04 5.60 -7.34
N LEU A 41 8.31 6.60 -7.80
CA LEU A 41 7.41 7.40 -6.97
C LEU A 41 6.29 6.54 -6.38
N ALA A 42 5.79 6.89 -5.19
CA ALA A 42 4.67 6.18 -4.54
C ALA A 42 3.33 6.40 -5.26
N ARG A 43 3.15 5.74 -6.39
CA ARG A 43 1.93 5.81 -7.22
C ARG A 43 1.23 4.44 -7.29
N PRO A 44 0.55 3.97 -6.21
CA PRO A 44 0.03 2.59 -6.14
C PRO A 44 -0.97 2.24 -7.23
N ASN A 45 -1.76 3.20 -7.71
CA ASN A 45 -2.65 3.02 -8.86
C ASN A 45 -1.88 2.74 -10.17
N VAL A 46 -0.78 3.45 -10.41
CA VAL A 46 0.11 3.22 -11.56
C VAL A 46 0.83 1.88 -11.45
N HIS A 47 1.30 1.54 -10.24
CA HIS A 47 1.98 0.27 -9.98
C HIS A 47 1.05 -0.93 -10.17
N ALA A 48 -0.20 -0.85 -9.70
CA ALA A 48 -1.21 -1.90 -9.94
C ALA A 48 -1.44 -2.14 -11.44
N ARG A 49 -1.58 -1.08 -12.22
CA ARG A 49 -1.70 -1.15 -13.69
C ARG A 49 -0.45 -1.76 -14.33
N ASN A 50 0.74 -1.34 -13.93
CA ASN A 50 1.98 -1.86 -14.48
C ASN A 50 2.19 -3.34 -14.13
N LEU A 51 1.86 -3.76 -12.90
CA LEU A 51 1.88 -5.18 -12.48
C LEU A 51 0.91 -6.02 -13.32
N TYR A 52 -0.32 -5.54 -13.55
CA TYR A 52 -1.27 -6.24 -14.41
C TYR A 52 -0.73 -6.43 -15.83
N HIS A 53 -0.28 -5.36 -16.48
CA HIS A 53 0.24 -5.44 -17.85
C HIS A 53 1.48 -6.33 -17.95
N PHE A 54 2.38 -6.27 -16.94
CA PHE A 54 3.54 -7.15 -16.86
C PHE A 54 3.11 -8.62 -16.80
N THR A 55 2.18 -8.93 -15.92
CA THR A 55 1.75 -10.32 -15.70
C THR A 55 0.83 -10.85 -16.80
N GLU A 56 0.11 -9.97 -17.50
CA GLU A 56 -0.61 -10.32 -18.73
C GLU A 56 0.35 -10.85 -19.79
N GLY A 57 1.46 -10.14 -20.04
CA GLY A 57 2.48 -10.62 -20.96
C GLY A 57 3.16 -11.91 -20.50
N ILE A 58 3.51 -12.02 -19.23
CA ILE A 58 4.06 -13.26 -18.65
C ILE A 58 3.12 -14.46 -18.88
N TYR A 59 1.81 -14.27 -18.68
CA TYR A 59 0.82 -15.33 -18.91
C TYR A 59 0.80 -15.78 -20.37
N HIS A 60 0.84 -14.86 -21.32
CA HIS A 60 0.86 -15.19 -22.74
C HIS A 60 2.17 -15.85 -23.17
N LEU A 61 3.32 -15.42 -22.62
CA LEU A 61 4.59 -16.11 -22.83
C LEU A 61 4.51 -17.56 -22.33
N GLN A 62 3.87 -17.81 -21.19
CA GLN A 62 3.66 -19.18 -20.69
C GLN A 62 2.77 -20.01 -21.63
N LEU A 63 1.72 -19.44 -22.19
CA LEU A 63 0.86 -20.15 -23.16
C LEU A 63 1.63 -20.61 -24.40
N SER A 64 2.69 -19.91 -24.81
CA SER A 64 3.54 -20.34 -25.93
C SER A 64 4.21 -21.68 -25.70
N THR A 65 4.57 -22.00 -24.44
CA THR A 65 5.15 -23.31 -24.07
C THR A 65 4.11 -24.44 -24.16
N GLU A 66 2.83 -24.12 -24.07
CA GLU A 66 1.72 -25.06 -24.15
C GLU A 66 1.24 -25.29 -25.60
N GLY A 67 1.94 -24.70 -26.57
CA GLY A 67 1.65 -24.86 -28.00
C GLY A 67 0.64 -23.85 -28.56
N ALA A 68 0.35 -22.78 -27.84
CA ALA A 68 -0.47 -21.69 -28.37
C ALA A 68 0.25 -20.97 -29.54
N THR A 69 -0.51 -20.65 -30.60
CA THR A 69 -0.05 -19.79 -31.70
C THR A 69 -0.24 -18.32 -31.34
N ALA A 70 0.45 -17.41 -32.05
CA ALA A 70 0.25 -15.97 -31.88
C ALA A 70 -1.23 -15.58 -32.05
N GLU A 71 -1.91 -16.16 -33.07
CA GLU A 71 -3.36 -15.93 -33.28
C GLU A 71 -4.22 -16.38 -32.10
N ALA A 72 -3.88 -17.52 -31.49
CA ALA A 72 -4.61 -18.04 -30.30
C ALA A 72 -4.33 -17.22 -29.04
N MET A 73 -3.20 -16.54 -28.96
CA MET A 73 -2.82 -15.64 -27.88
C MET A 73 -3.38 -14.23 -28.05
N ASN A 74 -3.79 -13.84 -29.28
CA ASN A 74 -4.38 -12.52 -29.52
C ASN A 74 -5.63 -12.34 -28.66
N SER A 75 -5.68 -11.23 -27.96
CA SER A 75 -6.82 -10.77 -27.19
C SER A 75 -7.48 -9.57 -27.88
N GLU A 76 -8.62 -9.10 -27.36
CA GLU A 76 -9.24 -7.86 -27.84
C GLU A 76 -8.34 -6.64 -27.63
N VAL A 77 -7.35 -6.76 -26.73
CA VAL A 77 -6.50 -5.66 -26.29
C VAL A 77 -5.11 -5.67 -26.94
N ALA A 78 -4.47 -6.85 -27.08
CA ALA A 78 -3.11 -6.96 -27.59
C ALA A 78 -3.01 -7.94 -28.79
N VAL A 79 -2.27 -7.52 -29.83
CA VAL A 79 -1.91 -8.37 -30.97
C VAL A 79 -0.45 -8.80 -30.79
N TRP A 80 -0.27 -10.11 -30.63
CA TRP A 80 1.05 -10.70 -30.39
C TRP A 80 1.86 -10.81 -31.68
N PRO A 81 3.19 -10.60 -31.63
CA PRO A 81 4.04 -10.74 -32.80
C PRO A 81 4.00 -12.18 -33.33
N GLU A 82 3.83 -12.33 -34.64
CA GLU A 82 3.92 -13.61 -35.31
C GLU A 82 5.40 -13.98 -35.56
N ASP A 83 5.87 -15.07 -34.96
CA ASP A 83 7.21 -15.64 -35.20
C ASP A 83 7.19 -17.14 -34.90
N ASP A 84 6.90 -17.93 -35.90
CA ASP A 84 6.79 -19.40 -35.78
C ASP A 84 8.11 -20.05 -35.37
N ASP A 85 9.25 -19.49 -35.80
CA ASP A 85 10.58 -20.03 -35.44
C ASP A 85 10.87 -19.78 -33.95
N ALA A 86 10.51 -18.63 -33.41
CA ALA A 86 10.64 -18.31 -31.99
C ALA A 86 9.71 -19.19 -31.14
N LEU A 87 8.43 -19.33 -31.51
CA LEU A 87 7.47 -20.17 -30.82
C LEU A 87 7.91 -21.63 -30.80
N LEU A 88 8.39 -22.15 -31.93
CA LEU A 88 8.90 -23.50 -32.01
C LEU A 88 10.16 -23.71 -31.14
N ALA A 89 11.04 -22.72 -31.09
CA ALA A 89 12.23 -22.75 -30.24
C ALA A 89 11.85 -22.81 -28.76
N ILE A 90 10.88 -22.01 -28.31
CA ILE A 90 10.39 -22.00 -26.92
C ILE A 90 9.74 -23.32 -26.54
N GLN A 91 8.94 -23.92 -27.42
CA GLN A 91 8.26 -25.21 -27.18
C GLN A 91 9.24 -26.38 -27.05
N ASN A 92 10.42 -26.29 -27.64
CA ASN A 92 11.39 -27.38 -27.67
C ASN A 92 12.49 -27.28 -26.62
N ASP A 93 12.70 -26.10 -25.98
CA ASP A 93 13.80 -25.88 -25.04
C ASP A 93 13.44 -24.79 -24.02
N GLU A 94 13.46 -25.16 -22.74
CA GLU A 94 13.19 -24.27 -21.61
C GLU A 94 14.15 -23.06 -21.58
N ILE A 95 15.40 -23.20 -22.00
CA ILE A 95 16.36 -22.08 -22.10
C ILE A 95 15.84 -20.99 -23.03
N ASN A 96 15.13 -21.35 -24.10
CA ASN A 96 14.55 -20.36 -25.00
C ASN A 96 13.34 -19.64 -24.35
N PHE A 97 12.58 -20.33 -23.50
CA PHE A 97 11.54 -19.68 -22.69
C PHE A 97 12.16 -18.67 -21.72
N ASP A 98 13.22 -19.03 -21.00
CA ASP A 98 13.93 -18.13 -20.09
C ASP A 98 14.48 -16.90 -20.83
N HIS A 99 15.02 -17.08 -22.04
CA HIS A 99 15.47 -15.98 -22.88
C HIS A 99 14.33 -15.05 -23.29
N ALA A 100 13.16 -15.59 -23.62
CA ALA A 100 11.98 -14.79 -23.97
C ALA A 100 11.46 -14.00 -22.77
N VAL A 101 11.35 -14.64 -21.61
CA VAL A 101 10.91 -13.98 -20.36
C VAL A 101 11.90 -12.88 -19.94
N ALA A 102 13.20 -13.16 -19.98
CA ALA A 102 14.22 -12.16 -19.64
C ALA A 102 14.18 -10.94 -20.58
N ALA A 103 14.04 -11.17 -21.87
CA ALA A 103 13.95 -10.09 -22.85
C ALA A 103 12.66 -9.28 -22.71
N TYR A 104 11.54 -9.94 -22.45
CA TYR A 104 10.26 -9.32 -22.15
C TYR A 104 10.35 -8.44 -20.90
N GLY A 105 10.79 -9.01 -19.76
CA GLY A 105 10.86 -8.30 -18.50
C GLY A 105 11.80 -7.09 -18.56
N TYR A 106 12.98 -7.27 -19.14
CA TYR A 106 13.94 -6.18 -19.35
C TYR A 106 13.32 -5.02 -20.13
N ARG A 107 12.68 -5.34 -21.29
CA ARG A 107 12.12 -4.31 -22.17
C ARG A 107 10.89 -3.65 -21.55
N PHE A 108 10.00 -4.42 -20.93
CA PHE A 108 8.80 -3.90 -20.28
C PHE A 108 9.16 -2.90 -19.17
N ILE A 109 10.06 -3.28 -18.27
CA ILE A 109 10.49 -2.43 -17.16
C ILE A 109 11.20 -1.17 -17.69
N GLN A 110 12.02 -1.30 -18.74
CA GLN A 110 12.62 -0.15 -19.40
C GLN A 110 11.57 0.82 -19.96
N LEU A 111 10.50 0.32 -20.58
CA LEU A 111 9.43 1.14 -21.16
C LEU A 111 8.62 1.89 -20.09
N ARG A 112 8.46 1.31 -18.92
CA ARG A 112 7.58 1.84 -17.87
C ARG A 112 8.29 2.65 -16.79
N TYR A 113 9.56 2.37 -16.52
CA TYR A 113 10.30 2.94 -15.38
C TYR A 113 11.54 3.76 -15.78
N ALA A 114 11.80 3.98 -17.08
CA ALA A 114 12.97 4.76 -17.50
C ALA A 114 12.94 6.23 -17.05
N GLN A 115 11.79 6.74 -16.63
CA GLN A 115 11.63 8.10 -16.09
C GLN A 115 11.54 8.14 -14.56
N SER A 116 11.57 6.98 -13.89
CA SER A 116 11.54 6.89 -12.43
C SER A 116 12.74 7.59 -11.81
N PRO A 117 12.59 8.26 -10.66
CA PRO A 117 13.71 8.90 -9.98
C PRO A 117 14.89 7.95 -9.69
N GLY A 118 14.59 6.70 -9.29
CA GLY A 118 15.57 5.65 -9.03
C GLY A 118 16.02 4.84 -10.25
N TRP A 119 15.77 5.31 -11.49
CA TRP A 119 16.09 4.57 -12.71
C TRP A 119 17.52 4.03 -12.80
N ALA A 120 18.51 4.76 -12.27
CA ALA A 120 19.90 4.31 -12.31
C ALA A 120 20.12 2.99 -11.54
N PHE A 121 19.44 2.81 -10.41
CA PHE A 121 19.46 1.57 -9.62
C PHE A 121 18.67 0.48 -10.34
N THR A 122 17.48 0.79 -10.82
CA THR A 122 16.64 -0.13 -11.60
C THR A 122 17.38 -0.67 -12.81
N LEU A 123 18.02 0.19 -13.59
CA LEU A 123 18.80 -0.23 -14.77
C LEU A 123 19.96 -1.16 -14.40
N SER A 124 20.66 -0.87 -13.30
CA SER A 124 21.75 -1.73 -12.82
C SER A 124 21.23 -3.12 -12.46
N ASN A 125 20.11 -3.20 -11.73
CA ASN A 125 19.48 -4.46 -11.36
C ASN A 125 18.95 -5.22 -12.58
N LEU A 126 18.34 -4.52 -13.56
CA LEU A 126 17.91 -5.12 -14.81
C LEU A 126 19.04 -5.79 -15.58
N VAL A 127 20.20 -5.11 -15.72
CA VAL A 127 21.37 -5.68 -16.42
C VAL A 127 21.89 -6.91 -15.69
N ILE A 128 22.00 -6.86 -14.36
CA ILE A 128 22.44 -7.99 -13.54
C ILE A 128 21.48 -9.17 -13.69
N ALA A 129 20.17 -8.93 -13.53
CA ALA A 129 19.16 -9.97 -13.66
C ALA A 129 19.16 -10.62 -15.04
N PHE A 130 19.26 -9.80 -16.10
CA PHE A 130 19.32 -10.30 -17.47
C PHE A 130 20.53 -11.21 -17.70
N ILE A 131 21.72 -10.78 -17.27
CA ILE A 131 22.94 -11.59 -17.41
C ILE A 131 22.84 -12.86 -16.57
N SER A 132 22.28 -12.79 -15.37
CA SER A 132 22.10 -13.96 -14.49
C SER A 132 21.15 -15.00 -15.09
N SER A 133 20.04 -14.55 -15.70
CA SER A 133 19.05 -15.44 -16.32
C SER A 133 19.52 -16.04 -17.66
N THR A 134 20.39 -15.32 -18.41
CA THR A 134 20.67 -15.68 -19.81
C THR A 134 22.14 -15.96 -20.12
N SER A 135 23.04 -15.71 -19.15
CA SER A 135 24.50 -15.75 -19.35
C SER A 135 24.99 -14.87 -20.52
N SER A 136 24.23 -13.85 -20.90
CA SER A 136 24.48 -12.98 -22.05
C SER A 136 24.09 -11.52 -21.77
N THR A 137 24.53 -10.60 -22.62
CA THR A 137 24.04 -9.22 -22.58
C THR A 137 22.82 -9.04 -23.49
N PRO A 138 21.94 -8.06 -23.23
CA PRO A 138 20.75 -7.84 -24.08
C PRO A 138 21.08 -7.71 -25.55
N SER A 139 22.10 -6.89 -25.91
CA SER A 139 22.49 -6.67 -27.29
C SER A 139 23.03 -7.92 -28.02
N VAL A 140 23.70 -8.82 -27.30
CA VAL A 140 24.19 -10.07 -27.88
C VAL A 140 23.05 -11.07 -28.06
N LEU A 141 22.23 -11.24 -27.02
CA LEU A 141 21.17 -12.24 -27.03
C LEU A 141 20.09 -11.93 -28.06
N LEU A 142 19.64 -10.68 -28.15
CA LEU A 142 18.63 -10.26 -29.14
C LEU A 142 19.04 -10.48 -30.60
N ASN A 143 20.34 -10.50 -30.88
CA ASN A 143 20.85 -10.79 -32.22
C ASN A 143 21.07 -12.29 -32.50
N SER A 144 21.03 -13.13 -31.48
CA SER A 144 21.36 -14.56 -31.59
C SER A 144 20.23 -15.52 -31.20
N SER A 145 19.21 -15.05 -30.49
CA SER A 145 18.07 -15.84 -30.03
C SER A 145 16.75 -15.30 -30.60
N PRO A 146 16.09 -16.03 -31.50
CA PRO A 146 14.74 -15.66 -31.95
C PRO A 146 13.73 -15.53 -30.80
N ALA A 147 13.82 -16.41 -29.81
CA ALA A 147 12.96 -16.37 -28.62
C ALA A 147 13.12 -15.07 -27.81
N ALA A 148 14.37 -14.62 -27.60
CA ALA A 148 14.62 -13.34 -26.94
C ALA A 148 14.11 -12.13 -27.76
N ALA A 149 14.32 -12.15 -29.09
CA ALA A 149 13.82 -11.10 -29.96
C ALA A 149 12.29 -11.04 -29.95
N TRP A 150 11.63 -12.20 -29.92
CA TRP A 150 10.18 -12.29 -29.80
C TRP A 150 9.67 -11.80 -28.43
N GLY A 151 10.29 -12.22 -27.32
CA GLY A 151 9.93 -11.72 -25.99
C GLY A 151 10.05 -10.19 -25.86
N TRP A 152 11.09 -9.61 -26.47
CA TRP A 152 11.25 -8.16 -26.56
C TRP A 152 10.10 -7.50 -27.33
N ALA A 153 9.73 -8.05 -28.49
CA ALA A 153 8.62 -7.56 -29.30
C ALA A 153 7.26 -7.70 -28.59
N CYS A 154 7.09 -8.75 -27.78
CA CYS A 154 5.91 -8.92 -26.92
C CYS A 154 5.76 -7.79 -25.90
N ALA A 155 6.87 -7.34 -25.28
CA ALA A 155 6.84 -6.20 -24.37
C ALA A 155 6.43 -4.89 -25.07
N GLU A 156 6.90 -4.69 -26.29
CA GLU A 156 6.50 -3.53 -27.10
C GLU A 156 5.01 -3.61 -27.49
N ALA A 157 4.52 -4.80 -27.83
CA ALA A 157 3.12 -5.02 -28.16
C ALA A 157 2.18 -4.74 -26.97
N ILE A 158 2.51 -5.24 -25.78
CA ILE A 158 1.77 -4.93 -24.55
C ILE A 158 1.79 -3.43 -24.26
N ASN A 159 2.97 -2.79 -24.35
CA ASN A 159 3.06 -1.36 -24.11
C ASN A 159 2.19 -0.55 -25.08
N ALA A 160 2.19 -0.90 -26.35
CA ALA A 160 1.37 -0.24 -27.37
C ALA A 160 -0.14 -0.48 -27.17
N ALA A 161 -0.53 -1.68 -26.76
CA ALA A 161 -1.92 -2.06 -26.53
C ALA A 161 -2.59 -1.23 -25.42
N TYR A 162 -1.83 -0.93 -24.36
CA TYR A 162 -2.33 -0.19 -23.19
C TYR A 162 -1.91 1.28 -23.16
N GLN A 163 -1.30 1.80 -24.22
CA GLN A 163 -0.84 3.19 -24.26
C GLN A 163 -1.98 4.20 -24.08
N PHE A 164 -3.17 3.88 -24.59
CA PHE A 164 -4.36 4.74 -24.59
C PHE A 164 -5.52 4.17 -23.78
N ASP A 165 -5.22 3.42 -22.73
CA ASP A 165 -6.22 2.78 -21.86
C ASP A 165 -6.92 3.73 -20.86
N GLY A 166 -6.66 5.02 -20.95
CA GLY A 166 -7.26 6.04 -20.07
C GLY A 166 -6.36 6.50 -18.91
N ALA A 167 -5.19 5.85 -18.71
CA ALA A 167 -4.27 6.22 -17.63
C ALA A 167 -3.42 7.48 -17.91
N ASN A 168 -3.45 8.01 -19.13
CA ASN A 168 -2.63 9.15 -19.55
C ASN A 168 -1.11 8.90 -19.39
N GLN A 169 -0.65 7.71 -19.77
CA GLN A 169 0.76 7.32 -19.63
C GLN A 169 1.74 8.29 -20.33
N ASP A 170 1.40 8.76 -21.53
CA ASP A 170 2.25 9.69 -22.30
C ASP A 170 2.33 11.09 -21.65
N GLY A 171 1.36 11.44 -20.78
CA GLY A 171 1.35 12.64 -19.97
C GLY A 171 1.82 12.41 -18.54
N ASP A 172 2.66 11.41 -18.30
CA ASP A 172 3.17 11.01 -16.98
C ASP A 172 2.08 10.81 -15.90
N TYR A 173 0.92 10.30 -16.34
CA TYR A 173 -0.25 10.04 -15.51
C TYR A 173 -0.89 11.28 -14.89
N ASP A 174 -0.61 12.47 -15.39
CA ASP A 174 -1.23 13.72 -14.97
C ASP A 174 -2.76 13.66 -15.09
N ASN A 175 -3.43 14.31 -14.16
CA ASN A 175 -4.88 14.42 -14.19
C ASN A 175 -5.34 15.24 -15.38
N THR A 176 -6.41 14.79 -16.06
CA THR A 176 -6.92 15.43 -17.28
C THR A 176 -8.05 16.43 -17.00
N CYS A 177 -8.72 16.30 -15.86
CA CYS A 177 -9.87 17.13 -15.49
C CYS A 177 -10.04 17.21 -13.95
N TYR A 178 -8.96 17.53 -13.22
CA TYR A 178 -9.04 17.66 -11.77
C TYR A 178 -8.12 18.80 -11.30
N GLU A 179 -8.65 19.64 -10.43
CA GLU A 179 -7.88 20.65 -9.69
C GLU A 179 -8.30 20.61 -8.21
N PRO A 180 -7.36 20.68 -7.26
CA PRO A 180 -7.69 20.74 -5.85
C PRO A 180 -8.41 22.06 -5.52
N VAL A 181 -9.43 21.99 -4.66
CA VAL A 181 -10.19 23.17 -4.25
C VAL A 181 -9.60 23.87 -3.02
N ASN A 182 -8.78 23.17 -2.25
CA ASN A 182 -8.08 23.73 -1.10
C ASN A 182 -6.65 24.14 -1.48
N GLU A 183 -6.18 25.26 -0.94
CA GLU A 183 -4.78 25.66 -1.01
C GLU A 183 -3.89 24.64 -0.28
N PRO A 184 -2.64 24.45 -0.71
CA PRO A 184 -1.73 23.48 -0.09
C PRO A 184 -1.49 23.76 1.40
N LEU A 185 -1.46 22.69 2.20
CA LEU A 185 -1.03 22.74 3.60
C LEU A 185 0.49 22.69 3.67
N ASP A 186 1.12 23.75 4.17
CA ASP A 186 2.55 23.78 4.44
C ASP A 186 2.87 22.92 5.69
N VAL A 187 3.48 21.76 5.47
CA VAL A 187 3.84 20.82 6.54
C VAL A 187 5.17 21.17 7.24
N THR A 188 5.93 22.13 6.73
CA THR A 188 7.17 22.60 7.36
C THR A 188 6.89 23.51 8.56
N VAL A 189 5.70 24.09 8.62
CA VAL A 189 5.25 24.93 9.74
C VAL A 189 4.45 24.08 10.71
N GLU A 190 5.11 23.55 11.72
CA GLU A 190 4.60 22.52 12.60
C GLU A 190 3.34 22.92 13.38
N ALA A 191 3.27 24.13 13.91
CA ALA A 191 2.17 24.60 14.75
C ALA A 191 1.15 25.49 14.02
N SER A 192 1.25 25.64 12.70
CA SER A 192 0.40 26.60 11.99
C SER A 192 -1.04 26.10 11.87
N CYS A 193 -1.96 26.80 12.56
CA CYS A 193 -3.39 26.74 12.31
C CYS A 193 -3.81 27.66 11.15
N THR A 194 -2.88 28.27 10.44
CA THR A 194 -3.14 29.37 9.49
C THR A 194 -3.49 28.90 8.09
N ALA A 195 -3.38 27.63 7.79
CA ALA A 195 -3.89 27.11 6.54
C ALA A 195 -5.43 27.16 6.59
N SER A 196 -5.99 28.20 5.99
CA SER A 196 -7.45 28.31 5.85
C SER A 196 -7.93 27.21 4.92
N VAL A 197 -8.45 26.14 5.52
CA VAL A 197 -9.19 25.11 4.78
C VAL A 197 -10.55 25.69 4.45
N GLU A 198 -10.80 25.99 3.18
CA GLU A 198 -12.10 26.55 2.74
C GLU A 198 -13.17 25.44 2.67
N PHE A 199 -12.74 24.23 2.28
CA PHE A 199 -13.61 23.07 2.10
C PHE A 199 -13.13 21.90 2.99
N PRO A 200 -13.55 21.82 4.28
CA PRO A 200 -13.02 20.86 5.26
C PRO A 200 -13.36 19.40 4.95
N ASN A 201 -14.32 19.13 4.08
CA ASN A 201 -14.68 17.81 3.61
C ASN A 201 -13.87 17.36 2.37
N ARG A 202 -13.08 18.26 1.77
CA ARG A 202 -12.39 18.03 0.51
C ARG A 202 -10.88 17.84 0.74
N TRP A 203 -10.26 17.05 -0.13
CA TRP A 203 -8.83 16.81 -0.08
C TRP A 203 -8.01 18.10 -0.18
N GLN A 204 -6.90 18.13 0.52
CA GLN A 204 -5.95 19.24 0.54
C GLN A 204 -4.56 18.73 0.15
N PRO A 205 -3.91 19.30 -0.87
CA PRO A 205 -2.52 18.97 -1.19
C PRO A 205 -1.58 19.41 -0.07
N LEU A 206 -0.40 18.77 0.00
CA LEU A 206 0.65 19.16 0.93
C LEU A 206 1.77 19.90 0.20
N SER A 207 2.33 20.94 0.85
CA SER A 207 3.56 21.62 0.46
C SER A 207 4.67 21.29 1.44
N PHE A 208 5.86 21.00 0.92
CA PHE A 208 7.05 20.64 1.69
C PHE A 208 8.08 21.77 1.79
N GLY A 209 7.72 22.99 1.36
CA GLY A 209 8.59 24.18 1.44
C GLY A 209 9.74 24.16 0.43
N GLY A 210 9.67 23.36 -0.61
CA GLY A 210 10.68 23.18 -1.66
C GLY A 210 10.92 21.72 -2.00
N ALA A 211 12.07 21.41 -2.57
CA ALA A 211 12.42 20.03 -2.92
C ALA A 211 12.43 19.11 -1.69
N PHE A 212 11.86 17.94 -1.82
CA PHE A 212 11.81 16.90 -0.79
C PHE A 212 12.34 15.57 -1.33
N GLU A 213 12.66 14.66 -0.42
CA GLU A 213 13.07 13.30 -0.74
C GLU A 213 11.80 12.44 -0.89
N ASP A 214 11.68 11.72 -2.00
CA ASP A 214 10.55 10.84 -2.26
C ASP A 214 10.69 9.48 -1.55
N GLN A 215 9.71 8.59 -1.77
CA GLN A 215 9.70 7.24 -1.22
C GLN A 215 10.94 6.41 -1.61
N SER A 216 11.49 6.60 -2.80
CA SER A 216 12.66 5.86 -3.27
C SER A 216 14.00 6.44 -2.77
N GLY A 217 13.96 7.45 -1.90
CA GLY A 217 15.14 8.13 -1.39
C GLY A 217 15.78 9.10 -2.39
N ASN A 218 15.04 9.49 -3.44
CA ASN A 218 15.51 10.44 -4.43
C ASN A 218 14.91 11.83 -4.17
N GLN A 219 15.70 12.87 -4.40
CA GLN A 219 15.25 14.24 -4.25
C GLN A 219 14.40 14.66 -5.46
N THR A 220 13.18 15.13 -5.20
CA THR A 220 12.32 15.78 -6.20
C THR A 220 12.50 17.29 -6.18
N PHE A 221 12.04 17.98 -7.22
CA PHE A 221 12.10 19.45 -7.31
C PHE A 221 10.72 20.09 -7.16
N GLU A 222 9.69 19.30 -6.91
CA GLU A 222 8.34 19.76 -6.68
C GLU A 222 8.14 20.13 -5.21
N ASP A 223 7.48 21.24 -4.95
CA ASP A 223 7.10 21.66 -3.60
C ASP A 223 5.76 21.07 -3.17
N VAL A 224 4.80 21.01 -4.09
CA VAL A 224 3.45 20.52 -3.86
C VAL A 224 3.24 19.22 -4.63
N VAL A 225 2.85 18.16 -3.92
CA VAL A 225 2.57 16.87 -4.56
C VAL A 225 1.16 16.88 -5.15
N PRO A 226 1.00 16.68 -6.48
CA PRO A 226 -0.30 16.64 -7.12
C PRO A 226 -1.10 15.39 -6.71
N PHE A 227 -2.43 15.45 -6.87
CA PHE A 227 -3.28 14.28 -6.67
C PHE A 227 -2.91 13.18 -7.68
N SER A 228 -2.53 12.01 -7.19
CA SER A 228 -2.23 10.86 -8.05
C SER A 228 -3.50 10.13 -8.47
N GLY A 229 -3.87 10.23 -9.76
CA GLY A 229 -4.91 9.43 -10.38
C GLY A 229 -6.35 9.86 -10.06
N ALA A 230 -6.65 11.16 -9.94
CA ALA A 230 -8.03 11.64 -9.73
C ALA A 230 -9.02 11.17 -10.81
N ASN A 231 -8.54 10.92 -12.03
CA ASN A 231 -9.36 10.46 -13.15
C ASN A 231 -9.19 8.94 -13.45
N TRP A 232 -8.70 8.15 -12.48
CA TRP A 232 -8.36 6.73 -12.67
C TRP A 232 -9.56 5.83 -13.00
N GLY A 233 -10.80 6.26 -12.72
CA GLY A 233 -12.01 5.59 -13.17
C GLY A 233 -12.15 5.48 -14.70
N ASN A 234 -11.39 6.28 -15.47
CA ASN A 234 -11.37 6.20 -16.93
C ASN A 234 -10.45 5.09 -17.48
N VAL A 235 -9.66 4.44 -16.62
CA VAL A 235 -8.73 3.39 -17.05
C VAL A 235 -9.51 2.13 -17.42
N THR A 236 -9.11 1.49 -18.53
CA THR A 236 -9.73 0.26 -19.00
C THR A 236 -9.51 -0.87 -17.99
N PRO A 237 -10.56 -1.48 -17.41
CA PRO A 237 -10.44 -2.50 -16.39
C PRO A 237 -10.05 -3.87 -16.97
N PHE A 238 -9.66 -4.79 -16.07
CA PHE A 238 -9.44 -6.21 -16.37
C PHE A 238 -10.74 -7.01 -16.44
N ALA A 239 -11.56 -6.94 -15.39
CA ALA A 239 -12.78 -7.72 -15.25
C ALA A 239 -14.01 -6.91 -14.81
N LEU A 240 -13.82 -5.68 -14.29
CA LEU A 240 -14.95 -4.78 -14.02
C LEU A 240 -15.68 -4.46 -15.33
N ASP A 241 -17.02 -4.49 -15.30
CA ASP A 241 -17.81 -4.13 -16.46
C ASP A 241 -17.99 -2.60 -16.53
N PRO A 242 -17.48 -1.91 -17.57
CA PRO A 242 -17.68 -0.47 -17.73
C PRO A 242 -19.17 -0.05 -17.81
N ALA A 243 -20.07 -0.98 -18.16
CA ALA A 243 -21.51 -0.70 -18.19
C ALA A 243 -22.13 -0.61 -16.78
N GLU A 244 -21.46 -1.13 -15.75
CA GLU A 244 -21.88 -1.04 -14.35
C GLU A 244 -21.35 0.22 -13.64
N ALA A 245 -20.46 0.99 -14.29
CA ALA A 245 -19.99 2.26 -13.73
C ALA A 245 -21.11 3.30 -13.64
N THR A 246 -21.21 3.98 -12.51
CA THR A 246 -22.04 5.15 -12.34
C THR A 246 -21.27 6.39 -12.80
N TYR A 247 -21.86 7.20 -13.68
CA TYR A 247 -21.23 8.45 -14.13
C TYR A 247 -21.74 9.61 -13.27
N ALA A 248 -20.84 10.24 -12.55
CA ALA A 248 -21.12 11.34 -11.63
C ALA A 248 -20.38 12.62 -12.06
N GLU A 249 -20.99 13.77 -11.83
CA GLU A 249 -20.44 15.09 -12.19
C GLU A 249 -19.98 15.82 -10.93
N ARG A 250 -18.77 16.38 -10.95
CA ARG A 250 -18.25 17.25 -9.91
C ARG A 250 -17.26 18.26 -10.47
N ASP A 251 -17.42 19.52 -10.12
CA ASP A 251 -16.53 20.64 -10.51
C ASP A 251 -16.28 20.73 -12.05
N GLY A 252 -17.27 20.33 -12.86
CA GLY A 252 -17.17 20.33 -14.32
C GLY A 252 -16.47 19.12 -14.92
N CYS A 253 -16.10 18.14 -14.10
CA CYS A 253 -15.53 16.86 -14.53
C CYS A 253 -16.54 15.73 -14.37
N THR A 254 -16.50 14.76 -15.31
CA THR A 254 -17.27 13.53 -15.23
C THR A 254 -16.38 12.41 -14.69
N TYR A 255 -16.86 11.70 -13.69
CA TYR A 255 -16.17 10.59 -13.05
C TYR A 255 -16.96 9.28 -13.26
N PRO A 256 -16.42 8.28 -13.97
CA PRO A 256 -16.93 6.92 -13.88
C PRO A 256 -16.59 6.36 -12.50
N VAL A 257 -17.59 5.94 -11.73
CA VAL A 257 -17.43 5.40 -10.37
C VAL A 257 -17.85 3.95 -10.36
N TYR A 258 -16.93 3.06 -10.04
CA TYR A 258 -17.17 1.63 -9.94
C TYR A 258 -17.43 1.23 -8.50
N LEU A 259 -18.39 0.30 -8.29
CA LEU A 259 -18.71 -0.28 -6.97
C LEU A 259 -18.89 0.79 -5.89
N ASP A 260 -19.60 1.88 -6.23
CA ASP A 260 -19.80 3.03 -5.34
C ASP A 260 -20.43 2.61 -4.00
N PRO A 261 -19.72 2.78 -2.85
CA PRO A 261 -20.27 2.44 -1.54
C PRO A 261 -21.25 3.50 -1.00
N GLY A 262 -21.45 4.58 -1.73
CA GLY A 262 -22.20 5.77 -1.29
C GLY A 262 -21.28 6.85 -0.71
N PRO A 263 -21.85 8.02 -0.37
CA PRO A 263 -21.08 9.17 0.11
C PRO A 263 -20.47 8.90 1.49
N PRO A 264 -19.26 9.45 1.78
CA PRO A 264 -18.73 9.49 3.13
C PRO A 264 -19.56 10.43 4.01
N LEU A 265 -19.41 10.30 5.33
CA LEU A 265 -19.96 11.26 6.28
C LEU A 265 -19.34 12.65 6.08
N LEU A 266 -20.13 13.70 6.15
CA LEU A 266 -19.68 15.08 5.90
C LEU A 266 -19.87 15.97 7.13
N LEU A 267 -18.86 16.78 7.43
CA LEU A 267 -18.97 17.85 8.42
C LEU A 267 -20.03 18.88 7.94
N GLY A 268 -20.96 19.25 8.83
CA GLY A 268 -21.96 20.29 8.57
C GLY A 268 -23.21 19.84 7.80
N GLU A 269 -23.38 18.55 7.52
CA GLU A 269 -24.58 18.03 6.86
C GLU A 269 -25.78 17.98 7.83
N ASP A 270 -25.60 17.37 9.00
CA ASP A 270 -26.51 17.40 10.15
C ASP A 270 -25.74 17.09 11.44
N SER A 271 -26.41 17.12 12.61
CA SER A 271 -25.75 16.96 13.90
C SER A 271 -25.15 15.57 14.11
N ASP A 272 -25.79 14.54 13.56
CA ASP A 272 -25.38 13.16 13.80
C ASP A 272 -24.19 12.79 12.89
N THR A 273 -24.26 13.11 11.61
CA THR A 273 -23.16 12.96 10.66
C THR A 273 -21.94 13.80 11.05
N GLN A 274 -22.15 15.01 11.57
CA GLN A 274 -21.08 15.85 12.08
C GLN A 274 -20.39 15.21 13.28
N TYR A 275 -21.12 14.68 14.25
CA TYR A 275 -20.58 13.99 15.42
C TYR A 275 -19.76 12.76 14.99
N GLU A 276 -20.30 11.93 14.11
CA GLU A 276 -19.61 10.73 13.61
C GLU A 276 -18.34 11.10 12.82
N TRP A 277 -18.39 12.16 12.01
CA TRP A 277 -17.21 12.67 11.30
C TRP A 277 -16.11 13.12 12.28
N GLN A 278 -16.46 13.95 13.27
CA GLN A 278 -15.52 14.46 14.28
C GLN A 278 -14.92 13.31 15.11
N THR A 279 -15.76 12.39 15.57
CA THR A 279 -15.35 11.23 16.37
C THR A 279 -14.45 10.29 15.55
N GLY A 280 -14.79 10.04 14.29
CA GLY A 280 -14.00 9.20 13.39
C GLY A 280 -12.56 9.73 13.22
N PHE A 281 -12.40 11.03 13.01
CA PHE A 281 -11.06 11.63 12.93
C PHE A 281 -10.36 11.74 14.29
N ALA A 282 -11.09 11.98 15.38
CA ALA A 282 -10.52 11.98 16.72
C ALA A 282 -9.96 10.60 17.09
N HIS A 283 -10.62 9.51 16.71
CA HIS A 283 -10.14 8.14 16.92
C HIS A 283 -8.80 7.86 16.25
N VAL A 284 -8.49 8.51 15.14
CA VAL A 284 -7.14 8.39 14.52
C VAL A 284 -6.06 8.87 15.48
N ALA A 285 -6.29 9.96 16.20
CA ALA A 285 -5.35 10.46 17.19
C ALA A 285 -5.32 9.56 18.46
N VAL A 286 -6.44 8.97 18.85
CA VAL A 286 -6.50 7.97 19.92
C VAL A 286 -5.63 6.77 19.57
N TRP A 287 -5.79 6.21 18.37
CA TRP A 287 -5.01 5.06 17.92
C TRP A 287 -3.53 5.40 17.72
N GLN A 288 -3.20 6.63 17.34
CA GLN A 288 -1.81 7.06 17.29
C GLN A 288 -1.12 6.95 18.67
N ASN A 289 -1.86 7.13 19.77
CA ASN A 289 -1.28 6.99 21.11
C ASN A 289 -0.91 5.53 21.46
N HIS A 290 -1.42 4.54 20.73
CA HIS A 290 -0.95 3.14 20.85
C HIS A 290 0.49 2.95 20.35
N LEU A 291 1.03 3.88 19.54
CA LEU A 291 2.38 3.81 19.02
C LEU A 291 3.45 4.24 20.04
N ASN A 292 3.03 4.68 21.24
CA ASN A 292 3.95 5.11 22.28
C ASN A 292 4.84 3.94 22.75
N ALA A 293 6.11 3.99 22.40
CA ALA A 293 7.08 2.96 22.76
C ALA A 293 7.28 2.79 24.28
N ASN A 294 6.90 3.82 25.06
CA ASN A 294 7.18 3.92 26.49
C ASN A 294 5.95 3.65 27.38
N ASP A 295 4.81 3.23 26.82
CA ASP A 295 3.59 2.95 27.59
C ASP A 295 3.66 1.64 28.41
N GLY A 296 4.56 0.72 28.02
CA GLY A 296 4.78 -0.56 28.69
C GLY A 296 3.65 -1.58 28.55
N VAL A 297 2.67 -1.31 27.67
CA VAL A 297 1.54 -2.22 27.44
C VAL A 297 2.00 -3.41 26.60
N LEU A 298 1.71 -4.62 27.07
CA LEU A 298 1.96 -5.88 26.36
C LEU A 298 0.66 -6.42 25.76
N ILE A 299 0.72 -6.85 24.50
CA ILE A 299 -0.39 -7.49 23.81
C ILE A 299 0.07 -8.81 23.18
N ASP A 300 -0.81 -9.81 23.14
CA ASP A 300 -0.59 -11.05 22.40
C ASP A 300 -0.99 -10.86 20.94
N ILE A 301 0.01 -10.93 20.04
CA ILE A 301 -0.17 -10.74 18.61
C ILE A 301 -0.21 -12.05 17.81
N SER A 302 -0.26 -13.19 18.51
CA SER A 302 -0.34 -14.49 17.84
C SER A 302 -1.66 -14.68 17.08
N PRO A 303 -1.70 -15.55 16.06
CA PRO A 303 -2.97 -15.90 15.40
C PRO A 303 -4.00 -16.54 16.34
N GLY A 304 -3.59 -16.94 17.53
CA GLY A 304 -4.48 -17.41 18.59
C GLY A 304 -5.26 -16.30 19.29
N ALA A 305 -4.76 -15.07 19.25
CA ALA A 305 -5.35 -13.89 19.89
C ALA A 305 -5.85 -12.85 18.88
N CYS A 306 -5.17 -12.71 17.73
CA CYS A 306 -5.48 -11.75 16.68
C CYS A 306 -6.07 -12.42 15.43
N GLY A 307 -6.70 -11.63 14.57
CA GLY A 307 -7.36 -12.10 13.35
C GLY A 307 -8.73 -12.76 13.59
N ASN A 308 -9.28 -13.38 12.54
CA ASN A 308 -10.63 -13.94 12.54
C ASN A 308 -11.70 -12.88 12.89
N ILE A 309 -11.57 -11.69 12.29
CA ILE A 309 -12.51 -10.58 12.48
C ILE A 309 -13.80 -10.91 11.73
N ASN A 310 -14.92 -10.98 12.46
CA ASN A 310 -16.23 -11.28 11.87
C ASN A 310 -16.98 -10.02 11.45
N ALA A 311 -16.80 -8.92 12.16
CA ALA A 311 -17.38 -7.62 11.84
C ALA A 311 -16.62 -6.51 12.59
N TYR A 312 -16.50 -5.37 11.94
CA TYR A 312 -16.06 -4.13 12.58
C TYR A 312 -17.25 -3.48 13.30
N PRO A 313 -17.01 -2.75 14.42
CA PRO A 313 -18.05 -1.94 15.04
C PRO A 313 -18.62 -0.92 14.03
N ALA A 314 -19.94 -0.90 13.89
CA ALA A 314 -20.62 0.04 13.01
C ALA A 314 -20.68 1.46 13.60
N ASN A 315 -20.51 1.62 14.91
CA ASN A 315 -20.49 2.90 15.62
C ASN A 315 -19.07 3.22 16.09
N PRO A 316 -18.50 4.38 15.72
CA PRO A 316 -17.18 4.82 16.18
C PRO A 316 -17.00 4.79 17.70
N ASP A 317 -18.04 5.00 18.50
CA ASP A 317 -17.99 4.95 19.96
C ASP A 317 -17.62 3.58 20.53
N TYR A 318 -17.72 2.51 19.73
CA TYR A 318 -17.32 1.15 20.09
C TYR A 318 -15.92 0.76 19.60
N LEU A 319 -15.21 1.66 18.94
CA LEU A 319 -13.80 1.48 18.67
C LEU A 319 -13.03 1.55 20.00
N TYR A 320 -12.00 0.72 20.14
CA TYR A 320 -11.25 0.72 21.39
C TYR A 320 -10.53 2.05 21.63
N GLY A 321 -10.43 2.40 22.93
CA GLY A 321 -9.83 3.64 23.39
C GLY A 321 -8.31 3.57 23.51
N ILE A 322 -7.75 4.50 24.29
CA ILE A 322 -6.30 4.66 24.44
C ILE A 322 -5.62 3.48 25.18
N GLU A 323 -6.37 2.74 26.01
CA GLU A 323 -5.82 1.65 26.82
C GLU A 323 -5.79 0.30 26.08
N GLU A 324 -6.59 0.17 25.03
CA GLU A 324 -6.63 -1.03 24.21
C GLU A 324 -5.51 -1.01 23.15
N GLY A 325 -5.63 -1.83 22.16
CA GLY A 325 -4.72 -2.02 21.04
C GLY A 325 -4.84 -3.45 20.51
N GLY A 326 -4.12 -3.80 19.46
CA GLY A 326 -4.30 -5.10 18.82
C GLY A 326 -5.34 -5.04 17.70
N ASP A 327 -6.23 -6.01 17.59
CA ASP A 327 -7.33 -5.99 16.62
C ASP A 327 -8.68 -6.41 17.27
N PHE A 328 -9.76 -6.39 16.49
CA PHE A 328 -11.10 -6.79 16.93
C PHE A 328 -11.36 -8.29 16.79
N GLY A 329 -10.35 -9.06 16.46
CA GLY A 329 -10.46 -10.48 16.18
C GLY A 329 -10.66 -11.34 17.41
N THR A 330 -11.14 -12.54 17.16
CA THR A 330 -11.32 -13.58 18.20
C THR A 330 -10.21 -14.62 18.17
N GLY A 331 -9.25 -14.47 17.25
CA GLY A 331 -8.19 -15.42 16.99
C GLY A 331 -8.68 -16.76 16.42
N HIS A 332 -7.73 -17.65 16.20
CA HIS A 332 -7.94 -19.01 15.70
C HIS A 332 -7.54 -20.01 16.77
N ALA A 333 -8.48 -20.85 17.23
CA ALA A 333 -8.24 -21.80 18.31
C ALA A 333 -7.11 -22.81 18.03
N LEU A 334 -6.97 -23.21 16.76
CA LEU A 334 -6.00 -24.22 16.32
C LEU A 334 -5.45 -23.87 14.94
N ASN A 335 -4.17 -24.14 14.74
CA ASN A 335 -3.60 -24.20 13.40
C ASN A 335 -4.24 -25.36 12.62
N PRO A 336 -4.84 -25.12 11.45
CA PRO A 336 -5.63 -26.13 10.73
C PRO A 336 -4.79 -27.27 10.15
N VAL A 337 -3.48 -27.07 9.99
CA VAL A 337 -2.55 -28.08 9.43
C VAL A 337 -2.00 -28.97 10.56
N THR A 338 -1.56 -28.38 11.65
CA THR A 338 -0.93 -29.13 12.76
C THR A 338 -1.95 -29.62 13.79
N GLY A 339 -3.12 -29.01 13.90
CA GLY A 339 -4.13 -29.28 14.94
C GLY A 339 -3.71 -28.81 16.35
N ILE A 340 -2.68 -27.97 16.46
CA ILE A 340 -2.13 -27.47 17.73
C ILE A 340 -2.52 -25.99 17.88
N PRO A 341 -2.83 -25.49 19.10
CA PRO A 341 -3.02 -24.07 19.34
C PRO A 341 -1.79 -23.25 18.93
N TYR A 342 -2.01 -22.04 18.42
CA TYR A 342 -0.92 -21.11 18.18
C TYR A 342 -0.29 -20.68 19.51
N PRO A 343 1.05 -20.69 19.64
CA PRO A 343 1.71 -20.19 20.84
C PRO A 343 1.50 -18.68 20.97
N ALA A 344 1.27 -18.20 22.19
CA ALA A 344 1.16 -16.78 22.47
C ALA A 344 2.47 -16.05 22.16
N GLN A 345 2.36 -14.86 21.58
CA GLN A 345 3.48 -13.96 21.31
C GLN A 345 3.18 -12.57 21.89
N ASN A 346 3.68 -12.33 23.11
CA ASN A 346 3.47 -11.06 23.80
C ASN A 346 4.57 -10.07 23.44
N VAL A 347 4.19 -8.93 22.89
CA VAL A 347 5.07 -7.85 22.48
C VAL A 347 4.61 -6.51 23.04
N LEU A 348 5.51 -5.52 23.09
CA LEU A 348 5.12 -4.15 23.43
C LEU A 348 4.16 -3.61 22.34
N ARG A 349 3.01 -3.08 22.79
CA ARG A 349 2.00 -2.53 21.88
C ARG A 349 2.57 -1.45 20.99
N GLY A 350 3.36 -0.52 21.55
CA GLY A 350 3.98 0.56 20.80
C GLY A 350 4.92 0.04 19.70
N ASP A 351 5.69 -1.00 19.96
CA ASP A 351 6.56 -1.62 18.94
C ASP A 351 5.74 -2.27 17.83
N TYR A 352 4.72 -3.07 18.20
CA TYR A 352 3.86 -3.74 17.25
C TYR A 352 3.13 -2.76 16.31
N THR A 353 2.47 -1.74 16.88
CA THR A 353 1.66 -0.82 16.10
C THR A 353 2.51 0.10 15.20
N ARG A 354 3.72 0.49 15.63
CA ARG A 354 4.68 1.19 14.76
C ARG A 354 5.14 0.32 13.61
N VAL A 355 5.50 -0.93 13.89
CA VAL A 355 5.87 -1.91 12.86
C VAL A 355 4.73 -2.09 11.86
N LEU A 356 3.48 -2.23 12.30
CA LEU A 356 2.35 -2.34 11.38
C LEU A 356 2.17 -1.08 10.53
N ALA A 357 2.31 0.10 11.13
CA ALA A 357 2.16 1.36 10.42
C ALA A 357 3.19 1.52 9.30
N GLU A 358 4.43 1.00 9.48
CA GLU A 358 5.49 1.01 8.46
C GLU A 358 5.42 -0.19 7.51
N PHE A 359 5.21 -1.41 8.01
CA PHE A 359 5.16 -2.63 7.18
C PHE A 359 4.13 -2.53 6.04
N TRP A 360 2.98 -1.94 6.32
CA TRP A 360 1.92 -1.75 5.36
C TRP A 360 1.93 -0.36 4.69
N ALA A 361 2.95 0.48 4.92
CA ALA A 361 3.01 1.83 4.36
C ALA A 361 3.60 1.85 2.94
N ASP A 362 3.42 3.00 2.28
CA ASP A 362 4.17 3.38 1.09
C ASP A 362 5.50 4.04 1.49
N GLY A 363 6.22 3.42 2.43
CA GLY A 363 7.49 3.92 2.96
C GLY A 363 8.68 3.75 1.99
N PRO A 364 9.89 4.11 2.43
CA PRO A 364 11.09 3.88 1.64
C PRO A 364 11.25 2.42 1.22
N GLU A 365 11.68 2.19 -0.01
CA GLU A 365 11.86 0.86 -0.59
C GLU A 365 10.60 -0.03 -0.58
N SER A 366 9.39 0.56 -0.47
CA SER A 366 8.13 -0.17 -0.56
C SER A 366 7.78 -0.46 -2.01
N GLU A 367 7.31 -1.66 -2.27
CA GLU A 367 6.69 -2.05 -3.54
C GLU A 367 5.25 -1.57 -3.69
N THR A 368 4.79 -0.65 -2.82
CA THR A 368 3.42 -0.16 -2.68
C THR A 368 2.38 -1.28 -2.44
N PRO A 369 1.15 -0.97 -2.00
CA PRO A 369 0.19 -2.01 -1.61
C PRO A 369 -0.05 -3.12 -2.64
N PRO A 370 -0.21 -2.82 -3.95
CA PRO A 370 -0.41 -3.89 -4.92
C PRO A 370 0.81 -4.81 -5.04
N GLY A 371 2.04 -4.25 -5.05
CA GLY A 371 3.28 -5.04 -5.12
C GLY A 371 3.52 -5.85 -3.85
N HIS A 372 3.14 -5.34 -2.68
CA HIS A 372 3.26 -6.05 -1.41
C HIS A 372 2.53 -7.41 -1.43
N TRP A 373 1.37 -7.48 -2.06
CA TRP A 373 0.65 -8.74 -2.22
C TRP A 373 1.30 -9.71 -3.21
N PHE A 374 2.09 -9.21 -4.17
CA PHE A 374 2.96 -10.07 -4.99
C PHE A 374 4.11 -10.64 -4.16
N THR A 375 4.71 -9.85 -3.26
CA THR A 375 5.72 -10.33 -2.31
C THR A 375 5.13 -11.43 -1.40
N ILE A 376 3.91 -11.25 -0.90
CA ILE A 376 3.21 -12.28 -0.11
C ILE A 376 2.95 -13.53 -0.96
N LEU A 377 2.46 -13.41 -2.20
CA LEU A 377 2.25 -14.55 -3.10
C LEU A 377 3.56 -15.29 -3.38
N ASN A 378 4.66 -14.55 -3.58
CA ASN A 378 5.99 -15.13 -3.73
C ASN A 378 6.37 -15.98 -2.51
N GLY A 379 6.21 -15.43 -1.29
CA GLY A 379 6.45 -16.16 -0.05
C GLY A 379 5.55 -17.39 0.13
N VAL A 380 4.28 -17.30 -0.29
CA VAL A 380 3.35 -18.42 -0.28
C VAL A 380 3.82 -19.55 -1.20
N THR A 381 4.25 -19.23 -2.41
CA THR A 381 4.72 -20.24 -3.38
C THR A 381 6.12 -20.79 -3.07
N ASP A 382 6.95 -20.02 -2.37
CA ASP A 382 8.27 -20.44 -1.90
C ASP A 382 8.18 -21.36 -0.66
N HIS A 383 7.01 -21.45 0.01
CA HIS A 383 6.84 -22.27 1.21
C HIS A 383 6.90 -23.76 0.90
N PRO A 384 7.66 -24.59 1.67
CA PRO A 384 7.85 -26.00 1.40
C PRO A 384 6.58 -26.84 1.38
N ASP A 385 5.57 -26.44 2.14
CA ASP A 385 4.25 -27.11 2.19
C ASP A 385 3.28 -26.57 1.14
N PHE A 386 3.75 -25.72 0.21
CA PHE A 386 2.90 -25.17 -0.83
C PHE A 386 2.43 -26.26 -1.80
N ASN A 387 1.13 -26.26 -2.08
CA ASN A 387 0.51 -27.22 -2.98
C ASN A 387 0.28 -26.58 -4.37
N TRP A 388 1.09 -26.92 -5.35
CA TRP A 388 1.07 -26.40 -6.72
C TRP A 388 -0.20 -26.74 -7.51
N LYS A 389 -1.36 -26.87 -6.87
CA LYS A 389 -2.65 -27.17 -7.48
C LYS A 389 -3.49 -25.92 -7.61
N TRP A 390 -3.90 -25.62 -8.83
CA TRP A 390 -4.81 -24.52 -9.09
C TRP A 390 -6.16 -24.74 -8.37
N GLU A 391 -6.63 -23.76 -7.63
CA GLU A 391 -7.83 -23.86 -6.75
C GLU A 391 -7.73 -25.02 -5.74
N GLY A 392 -6.55 -25.50 -5.42
CA GLY A 392 -6.38 -26.70 -4.58
C GLY A 392 -6.84 -28.00 -5.20
N LYS A 393 -7.13 -28.03 -6.51
CA LYS A 393 -7.77 -29.16 -7.21
C LYS A 393 -6.88 -29.71 -8.34
N GLY A 394 -7.17 -30.95 -8.74
CA GLY A 394 -6.52 -31.59 -9.88
C GLY A 394 -5.07 -32.02 -9.58
N GLU A 395 -4.31 -32.24 -10.65
CA GLU A 395 -2.88 -32.56 -10.57
C GLU A 395 -2.06 -31.27 -10.35
N PRO A 396 -0.91 -31.36 -9.69
CA PRO A 396 0.00 -30.22 -9.56
C PRO A 396 0.42 -29.69 -10.93
N LEU A 397 0.44 -28.37 -11.07
CA LEU A 397 0.98 -27.68 -12.24
C LEU A 397 2.49 -27.52 -12.12
N PRO A 398 3.24 -27.47 -13.23
CA PRO A 398 4.61 -26.97 -13.22
C PRO A 398 4.69 -25.55 -12.62
N PRO A 399 5.76 -25.20 -11.88
CA PRO A 399 5.88 -23.90 -11.21
C PRO A 399 5.60 -22.71 -12.12
N ASN A 400 6.20 -22.63 -13.31
CA ASN A 400 5.95 -21.54 -14.25
C ASN A 400 4.48 -21.47 -14.69
N ALA A 401 3.82 -22.60 -14.95
CA ALA A 401 2.42 -22.62 -15.35
C ALA A 401 1.47 -22.17 -14.22
N TYR A 402 1.78 -22.49 -12.97
CA TYR A 402 1.04 -22.00 -11.81
C TYR A 402 1.26 -20.50 -11.60
N LEU A 403 2.51 -20.07 -11.57
CA LEU A 403 2.88 -18.67 -11.31
C LEU A 403 2.33 -17.72 -12.38
N ALA A 404 2.40 -18.10 -13.66
CA ALA A 404 1.83 -17.28 -14.73
C ALA A 404 0.34 -17.00 -14.51
N ARG A 405 -0.44 -18.04 -14.10
CA ARG A 405 -1.86 -17.89 -13.79
C ARG A 405 -2.11 -17.09 -12.53
N ALA A 406 -1.34 -17.35 -11.47
CA ALA A 406 -1.50 -16.68 -10.18
C ALA A 406 -1.12 -15.20 -10.27
N TYR A 407 -0.02 -14.87 -10.96
CA TYR A 407 0.38 -13.48 -11.17
C TYR A 407 -0.63 -12.72 -12.04
N ARG A 408 -1.14 -13.32 -13.12
CA ARG A 408 -2.17 -12.70 -13.95
C ARG A 408 -3.45 -12.43 -13.17
N LEU A 409 -3.92 -13.41 -12.38
CA LEU A 409 -5.08 -13.23 -11.52
C LEU A 409 -4.87 -12.11 -10.52
N LEU A 410 -3.75 -12.13 -9.79
CA LEU A 410 -3.44 -11.10 -8.80
C LEU A 410 -3.25 -9.73 -9.45
N GLY A 411 -2.52 -9.66 -10.57
CA GLY A 411 -2.30 -8.41 -11.31
C GLY A 411 -3.59 -7.77 -11.78
N GLY A 412 -4.48 -8.55 -12.42
CA GLY A 412 -5.80 -8.08 -12.84
C GLY A 412 -6.66 -7.65 -11.66
N THR A 413 -6.64 -8.42 -10.56
CA THR A 413 -7.37 -8.08 -9.32
C THR A 413 -6.86 -6.77 -8.71
N MET A 414 -5.55 -6.55 -8.65
CA MET A 414 -4.97 -5.29 -8.14
C MET A 414 -5.32 -4.12 -9.05
N HIS A 415 -5.29 -4.32 -10.36
CA HIS A 415 -5.66 -3.30 -11.32
C HIS A 415 -7.13 -2.86 -11.17
N ASP A 416 -8.05 -3.80 -11.09
CA ASP A 416 -9.47 -3.50 -10.88
C ASP A 416 -9.75 -2.88 -9.50
N ALA A 417 -9.05 -3.34 -8.45
CA ALA A 417 -9.11 -2.73 -7.12
C ALA A 417 -8.63 -1.26 -7.13
N ALA A 418 -7.59 -0.96 -7.94
CA ALA A 418 -7.14 0.42 -8.15
C ALA A 418 -8.23 1.26 -8.83
N ILE A 419 -8.82 0.76 -9.91
CA ILE A 419 -9.86 1.48 -10.65
C ILE A 419 -11.06 1.75 -9.74
N ALA A 420 -11.54 0.74 -9.02
CA ALA A 420 -12.66 0.89 -8.08
C ALA A 420 -12.34 1.92 -6.99
N ALA A 421 -11.23 1.75 -6.26
CA ALA A 421 -10.89 2.66 -5.16
C ALA A 421 -10.62 4.09 -5.63
N TRP A 422 -9.87 4.29 -6.73
CA TRP A 422 -9.52 5.62 -7.21
C TRP A 422 -10.67 6.32 -7.93
N SER A 423 -11.61 5.59 -8.55
CA SER A 423 -12.84 6.20 -9.07
C SER A 423 -13.68 6.85 -7.96
N VAL A 424 -13.79 6.16 -6.81
CA VAL A 424 -14.45 6.68 -5.61
C VAL A 424 -13.66 7.87 -5.03
N LYS A 425 -12.33 7.76 -4.89
CA LYS A 425 -11.45 8.82 -4.40
C LYS A 425 -11.53 10.07 -5.28
N GLY A 426 -11.44 9.89 -6.59
CA GLY A 426 -11.53 10.99 -7.55
C GLY A 426 -12.85 11.71 -7.48
N TYR A 427 -13.96 10.98 -7.36
CA TYR A 427 -15.30 11.57 -7.31
C TYR A 427 -15.59 12.27 -5.97
N TYR A 428 -15.41 11.58 -4.82
CA TYR A 428 -15.74 12.18 -3.53
C TYR A 428 -14.70 13.19 -3.04
N ASP A 429 -13.45 13.08 -3.46
CA ASP A 429 -12.36 13.98 -3.11
C ASP A 429 -12.26 14.27 -1.60
N PHE A 430 -12.41 13.23 -0.79
CA PHE A 430 -12.62 13.35 0.65
C PHE A 430 -11.32 13.68 1.39
N VAL A 431 -11.46 14.44 2.45
CA VAL A 431 -10.39 14.94 3.31
C VAL A 431 -9.53 13.81 3.94
N ARG A 432 -8.27 14.12 4.24
CA ARG A 432 -7.33 13.27 5.00
C ARG A 432 -7.29 13.66 6.48
N PRO A 433 -6.92 12.73 7.41
CA PRO A 433 -6.87 13.01 8.84
C PRO A 433 -6.03 14.23 9.22
N ILE A 434 -4.88 14.46 8.59
CA ILE A 434 -4.04 15.61 8.91
C ILE A 434 -4.80 16.93 8.72
N THR A 435 -5.53 17.07 7.62
CA THR A 435 -6.33 18.26 7.36
C THR A 435 -7.52 18.36 8.32
N ALA A 436 -8.27 17.26 8.50
CA ALA A 436 -9.46 17.23 9.35
C ALA A 436 -9.14 17.53 10.83
N ILE A 437 -8.12 16.87 11.39
CA ILE A 437 -7.73 17.05 12.79
C ILE A 437 -7.20 18.47 13.01
N ARG A 438 -6.32 18.96 12.14
CA ARG A 438 -5.80 20.34 12.23
C ARG A 438 -6.91 21.37 12.06
N TYR A 439 -7.88 21.14 11.17
CA TYR A 439 -9.06 21.99 11.03
C TYR A 439 -9.84 22.06 12.35
N MET A 440 -10.22 20.92 12.93
CA MET A 440 -10.93 20.88 14.21
C MET A 440 -10.16 21.57 15.33
N LEU A 441 -8.85 21.32 15.45
CA LEU A 441 -7.98 21.98 16.44
C LEU A 441 -7.95 23.50 16.25
N SER A 442 -8.00 23.99 15.01
CA SER A 442 -8.05 25.44 14.73
C SER A 442 -9.35 26.09 15.21
N LYS A 443 -10.43 25.33 15.33
CA LYS A 443 -11.74 25.78 15.82
C LYS A 443 -11.81 25.74 17.36
N GLY A 444 -11.14 24.79 17.99
CA GLY A 444 -11.20 24.56 19.42
C GLY A 444 -11.81 23.21 19.77
N GLN A 445 -12.71 23.15 20.76
CA GLN A 445 -13.37 21.92 21.20
C GLN A 445 -14.88 21.93 21.02
N SER A 446 -15.49 20.78 20.78
CA SER A 446 -16.93 20.63 20.53
C SER A 446 -17.71 19.97 21.67
N SER A 447 -17.04 19.53 22.74
CA SER A 447 -17.67 18.71 23.79
C SER A 447 -18.35 19.52 24.90
N GLN A 448 -17.86 20.72 25.23
CA GLN A 448 -18.28 21.48 26.41
C GLN A 448 -18.67 22.90 26.02
N SER A 449 -19.97 23.14 25.75
CA SER A 449 -20.47 24.43 25.27
C SER A 449 -20.24 25.62 26.22
N ASP A 450 -20.12 25.36 27.53
CA ASP A 450 -19.92 26.38 28.55
C ASP A 450 -18.45 26.59 28.91
N SER A 451 -17.54 25.85 28.27
CA SER A 451 -16.09 25.89 28.51
C SER A 451 -15.34 26.74 27.48
N PRO A 452 -14.12 27.19 27.76
CA PRO A 452 -13.29 27.93 26.82
C PRO A 452 -13.10 27.19 25.48
N SER A 453 -12.83 27.95 24.45
CA SER A 453 -12.55 27.45 23.08
C SER A 453 -13.66 26.55 22.50
N TYR A 454 -14.91 26.72 22.93
CA TYR A 454 -16.02 25.98 22.35
C TYR A 454 -16.34 26.44 20.92
N ASP A 455 -16.39 25.50 20.01
CA ASP A 455 -16.87 25.65 18.65
C ASP A 455 -17.54 24.31 18.23
N PRO A 456 -18.74 24.32 17.64
CA PRO A 456 -19.42 23.09 17.22
C PRO A 456 -18.62 22.28 16.17
N GLU A 457 -17.70 22.91 15.43
CA GLU A 457 -16.79 22.24 14.48
C GLU A 457 -15.42 21.89 15.09
N GLY A 458 -15.25 22.13 16.41
CA GLY A 458 -14.02 21.81 17.11
C GLY A 458 -13.81 20.30 17.30
N VAL A 459 -12.66 19.93 17.85
CA VAL A 459 -12.35 18.54 18.16
C VAL A 459 -13.13 18.07 19.38
N PRO A 460 -13.68 16.84 19.42
CA PRO A 460 -14.24 16.28 20.63
C PRO A 460 -13.12 16.06 21.67
N LEU A 461 -13.37 16.44 22.93
CA LEU A 461 -12.44 16.20 24.01
C LEU A 461 -12.37 14.71 24.34
N VAL A 462 -11.17 14.16 24.40
CA VAL A 462 -10.89 12.77 24.73
C VAL A 462 -9.79 12.76 25.76
N GLU A 463 -10.07 12.17 26.94
CA GLU A 463 -9.10 12.07 28.03
C GLU A 463 -7.80 11.39 27.57
N GLY A 464 -6.67 11.99 27.90
CA GLY A 464 -5.35 11.51 27.46
C GLY A 464 -4.95 11.85 26.04
N VAL A 465 -5.83 12.43 25.21
CA VAL A 465 -5.55 12.76 23.79
C VAL A 465 -5.85 14.21 23.45
N PHE A 466 -7.09 14.67 23.70
CA PHE A 466 -7.51 16.06 23.47
C PHE A 466 -8.11 16.63 24.75
N GLU A 467 -7.40 17.55 25.38
CA GLU A 467 -7.80 18.13 26.65
C GLU A 467 -7.70 19.65 26.63
N LEU A 468 -8.45 20.32 27.48
CA LEU A 468 -8.27 21.76 27.71
C LEU A 468 -7.04 21.97 28.63
N VAL A 469 -6.23 22.95 28.28
CA VAL A 469 -5.14 23.45 29.14
C VAL A 469 -5.77 24.12 30.36
N GLN A 470 -5.44 23.64 31.55
CA GLN A 470 -5.97 24.11 32.82
C GLN A 470 -4.90 24.85 33.66
N GLU A 471 -5.33 25.56 34.72
CA GLU A 471 -4.42 26.17 35.68
C GLU A 471 -3.49 25.09 36.30
N GLY A 472 -2.18 25.33 36.26
CA GLY A 472 -1.17 24.42 36.75
C GLY A 472 -0.66 23.41 35.73
N ASP A 473 -1.16 23.42 34.49
CA ASP A 473 -0.62 22.61 33.41
C ASP A 473 0.83 23.00 33.10
N PRO A 474 1.76 22.03 32.96
CA PRO A 474 3.17 22.33 32.64
C PRO A 474 3.37 23.15 31.34
N ILE A 475 2.48 23.02 30.37
CA ILE A 475 2.52 23.81 29.13
C ILE A 475 2.53 25.33 29.41
N LEU A 476 1.85 25.78 30.46
CA LEU A 476 1.78 27.19 30.84
C LEU A 476 3.12 27.81 31.28
N GLU A 477 4.13 27.00 31.59
CA GLU A 477 5.48 27.48 31.89
C GLU A 477 6.16 28.06 30.64
N THR A 478 5.85 27.51 29.46
CA THR A 478 6.38 27.96 28.16
C THR A 478 5.38 28.75 27.34
N GLU A 479 4.10 28.48 27.49
CA GLU A 479 2.98 29.07 26.71
C GLU A 479 1.87 29.57 27.67
N PRO A 480 2.08 30.68 28.41
CA PRO A 480 1.09 31.18 29.38
C PRO A 480 -0.25 31.56 28.78
N GLU A 481 -0.26 31.91 27.47
CA GLU A 481 -1.49 32.24 26.71
C GLU A 481 -2.32 31.02 26.31
N ALA A 482 -1.80 29.82 26.48
CA ALA A 482 -2.50 28.59 26.09
C ALA A 482 -3.64 28.20 27.06
N LEU A 483 -3.78 28.87 28.21
CA LEU A 483 -4.85 28.58 29.18
C LEU A 483 -6.23 28.58 28.51
N GLY A 484 -6.94 27.47 28.63
CA GLY A 484 -8.27 27.26 28.05
C GLY A 484 -8.26 26.91 26.55
N THR A 485 -7.10 26.80 25.91
CA THR A 485 -7.00 26.22 24.56
C THR A 485 -6.99 24.68 24.63
N VAL A 486 -7.11 24.02 23.49
CA VAL A 486 -6.97 22.56 23.37
C VAL A 486 -5.50 22.19 23.28
N LYS A 487 -5.08 21.22 24.08
CA LYS A 487 -3.80 20.52 23.94
C LYS A 487 -4.02 19.12 23.39
N THR A 488 -3.07 18.62 22.63
CA THR A 488 -3.09 17.29 22.02
C THR A 488 -1.90 16.48 22.49
N HIS A 489 -2.12 15.26 22.97
CA HIS A 489 -1.07 14.28 23.18
C HIS A 489 -0.81 13.52 21.89
N ARG A 490 0.38 13.67 21.33
CA ARG A 490 0.72 13.18 19.99
C ARG A 490 2.15 12.68 19.88
N TRP A 491 2.42 11.98 18.80
CA TRP A 491 3.79 11.72 18.35
C TRP A 491 4.50 13.02 18.00
N LEU A 492 5.71 13.22 18.55
CA LEU A 492 6.46 14.47 18.41
C LEU A 492 7.35 14.52 17.16
N ALA A 493 7.29 13.49 16.29
CA ALA A 493 8.07 13.39 15.06
C ALA A 493 9.57 13.62 15.35
N GLY A 494 10.22 12.62 15.91
CA GLY A 494 11.66 12.70 16.19
C GLY A 494 12.50 12.85 14.93
N ASP A 495 13.71 13.39 15.09
CA ASP A 495 14.76 13.31 14.08
C ASP A 495 15.19 11.85 13.90
N GLU A 496 15.81 11.53 12.77
CA GLU A 496 16.36 10.20 12.47
C GLU A 496 17.15 9.65 13.66
N GLY A 497 16.69 8.52 14.23
CA GLY A 497 17.32 7.88 15.39
C GLY A 497 16.77 8.32 16.76
N SER A 498 15.65 9.05 16.83
CA SER A 498 14.93 9.30 18.08
C SER A 498 14.04 8.10 18.48
N ASP A 499 13.79 7.99 19.79
CA ASP A 499 13.01 6.87 20.38
C ASP A 499 11.54 7.23 20.52
N GLY A 500 10.81 7.45 19.44
CA GLY A 500 9.35 7.55 19.40
C GLY A 500 8.73 8.40 20.53
N GLU A 501 9.13 9.66 20.65
CA GLU A 501 8.67 10.52 21.73
C GLU A 501 7.21 10.95 21.52
N PHE A 502 6.42 10.83 22.58
CA PHE A 502 5.07 11.35 22.70
C PHE A 502 4.98 12.46 23.73
N GLY A 503 4.14 13.45 23.48
CA GLY A 503 3.99 14.55 24.41
C GLY A 503 2.81 15.46 24.10
N TRP A 504 2.51 16.31 25.07
CA TRP A 504 1.46 17.32 24.95
C TRP A 504 1.96 18.54 24.20
N THR A 505 1.18 18.97 23.22
CA THR A 505 1.42 20.20 22.44
C THR A 505 0.13 20.98 22.30
N THR A 506 0.22 22.29 22.09
CA THR A 506 -0.91 23.16 21.75
C THR A 506 -0.97 23.42 20.24
N GLY A 507 -2.02 24.12 19.81
CA GLY A 507 -2.18 24.50 18.41
C GLY A 507 -2.47 23.31 17.49
N CYS A 508 -2.16 23.46 16.20
CA CYS A 508 -2.56 22.52 15.14
C CYS A 508 -1.40 21.59 14.73
N ALA A 509 -0.55 21.21 15.67
CA ALA A 509 0.69 20.49 15.36
C ALA A 509 0.53 18.98 15.11
N TRP A 510 -0.69 18.42 15.15
CA TRP A 510 -0.89 16.99 14.93
C TRP A 510 -0.39 16.54 13.55
N ARG A 511 0.33 15.41 13.52
CA ARG A 511 0.87 14.77 12.30
C ARG A 511 0.61 13.26 12.35
N PRO A 512 0.37 12.60 11.20
CA PRO A 512 0.33 11.15 11.12
C PRO A 512 1.73 10.55 11.36
N PHE A 513 1.77 9.29 11.79
CA PHE A 513 3.01 8.53 11.89
C PHE A 513 3.44 8.08 10.50
N GLN A 514 4.15 8.96 9.82
CA GLN A 514 4.68 8.79 8.46
C GLN A 514 6.00 9.53 8.34
N MET A 515 6.80 9.20 7.32
CA MET A 515 8.01 9.94 6.99
C MET A 515 7.72 11.45 6.85
N PRO A 516 8.60 12.34 7.32
CA PRO A 516 8.44 13.78 7.14
C PRO A 516 8.32 14.21 5.67
N THR A 517 8.83 13.40 4.76
CA THR A 517 8.83 13.63 3.31
C THR A 517 7.65 12.95 2.60
N PHE A 518 6.86 12.14 3.32
CA PHE A 518 5.67 11.46 2.82
C PHE A 518 4.54 11.45 3.87
N VAL A 519 4.16 12.63 4.33
CA VAL A 519 3.25 12.83 5.48
C VAL A 519 1.88 12.18 5.29
N THR A 520 1.36 12.14 4.06
CA THR A 520 0.15 11.39 3.71
C THR A 520 0.16 11.07 2.21
N PRO A 521 -0.45 9.95 1.78
CA PRO A 521 -0.55 9.65 0.35
C PRO A 521 -1.24 10.78 -0.42
N PRO A 522 -0.73 11.16 -1.62
CA PRO A 522 -1.22 12.32 -2.37
C PRO A 522 -2.51 12.00 -3.15
N PHE A 523 -3.55 11.62 -2.45
CA PHE A 523 -4.90 11.37 -2.98
C PHE A 523 -5.93 11.32 -1.85
N ALA A 524 -7.22 11.49 -2.19
CA ALA A 524 -8.34 11.56 -1.25
C ALA A 524 -8.42 10.38 -0.27
N GLY A 525 -9.01 10.64 0.92
CA GLY A 525 -9.08 9.70 2.02
C GLY A 525 -10.08 8.55 1.84
N TYR A 526 -11.17 8.75 1.12
CA TYR A 526 -12.27 7.78 0.99
C TYR A 526 -12.31 7.19 -0.44
N VAL A 527 -12.32 5.87 -0.61
CA VAL A 527 -12.13 4.78 0.35
C VAL A 527 -10.63 4.51 0.56
N SER A 528 -10.24 3.64 1.54
CA SER A 528 -8.85 3.23 1.71
C SER A 528 -8.36 2.36 0.54
N GLY A 529 -7.30 2.81 -0.16
CA GLY A 529 -6.66 2.01 -1.22
C GLY A 529 -6.06 0.71 -0.66
N HIS A 530 -5.32 0.80 0.44
CA HIS A 530 -4.72 -0.37 1.10
C HIS A 530 -5.75 -1.44 1.48
N SER A 531 -6.88 -1.05 2.08
CA SER A 531 -7.95 -1.97 2.46
C SER A 531 -8.58 -2.63 1.23
N THR A 532 -8.79 -1.87 0.16
CA THR A 532 -9.36 -2.38 -1.09
C THR A 532 -8.43 -3.38 -1.77
N TYR A 533 -7.15 -3.04 -1.94
CA TYR A 533 -6.15 -3.96 -2.49
C TYR A 533 -6.02 -5.23 -1.66
N SER A 534 -5.87 -5.07 -0.34
CA SER A 534 -5.59 -6.20 0.54
C SER A 534 -6.76 -7.18 0.59
N ARG A 535 -7.99 -6.69 0.66
CA ARG A 535 -9.16 -7.56 0.62
C ARG A 535 -9.27 -8.32 -0.69
N ALA A 536 -9.14 -7.62 -1.81
CA ALA A 536 -9.19 -8.23 -3.15
C ALA A 536 -8.07 -9.27 -3.34
N ALA A 537 -6.85 -8.96 -2.88
CA ALA A 537 -5.72 -9.87 -2.93
C ALA A 537 -5.92 -11.12 -2.08
N ALA A 538 -6.42 -10.97 -0.83
CA ALA A 538 -6.71 -12.10 0.05
C ALA A 538 -7.72 -13.07 -0.58
N ASP A 539 -8.74 -12.56 -1.24
CA ASP A 539 -9.73 -13.38 -1.95
C ASP A 539 -9.11 -14.04 -3.20
N ALA A 540 -8.27 -13.32 -3.97
CA ALA A 540 -7.56 -13.86 -5.12
C ALA A 540 -6.58 -14.98 -4.73
N LEU A 541 -5.80 -14.80 -3.66
CA LEU A 541 -4.90 -15.83 -3.14
C LEU A 541 -5.68 -17.03 -2.63
N SER A 542 -6.78 -16.82 -1.89
CA SER A 542 -7.64 -17.89 -1.42
C SER A 542 -8.23 -18.71 -2.58
N PHE A 543 -8.59 -18.05 -3.67
CA PHE A 543 -9.07 -18.71 -4.88
C PHE A 543 -7.96 -19.51 -5.56
N ALA A 544 -6.81 -18.89 -5.83
CA ALA A 544 -5.72 -19.53 -6.55
C ALA A 544 -5.15 -20.75 -5.82
N THR A 545 -5.00 -20.67 -4.50
CA THR A 545 -4.48 -21.74 -3.64
C THR A 545 -5.52 -22.80 -3.27
N GLY A 546 -6.80 -22.44 -3.35
CA GLY A 546 -7.91 -23.28 -2.87
C GLY A 546 -8.00 -23.38 -1.36
N SER A 547 -7.34 -22.48 -0.64
CA SER A 547 -7.31 -22.42 0.81
C SER A 547 -7.34 -20.97 1.28
N ARG A 548 -8.09 -20.67 2.33
CA ARG A 548 -8.02 -19.38 3.00
C ARG A 548 -6.77 -19.23 3.89
N TYR A 549 -6.15 -20.34 4.26
CA TYR A 549 -5.01 -20.40 5.15
C TYR A 549 -3.68 -20.35 4.38
N PHE A 550 -2.69 -19.72 4.98
CA PHE A 550 -1.32 -19.81 4.51
C PHE A 550 -0.83 -21.28 4.51
N PRO A 551 0.14 -21.65 3.65
CA PRO A 551 0.80 -22.95 3.72
C PRO A 551 1.36 -23.20 5.12
N GLY A 552 1.29 -24.45 5.61
CA GLY A 552 1.66 -24.76 7.01
C GLY A 552 0.69 -24.22 8.07
N GLY A 553 -0.36 -23.47 7.66
CA GLY A 553 -1.38 -22.88 8.53
C GLY A 553 -0.98 -21.56 9.19
N VAL A 554 0.16 -20.97 8.84
CA VAL A 554 0.62 -19.67 9.31
C VAL A 554 1.56 -19.02 8.29
N GLY A 555 1.27 -17.77 7.94
CA GLY A 555 2.22 -16.87 7.27
C GLY A 555 3.04 -16.14 8.33
N VAL A 556 4.33 -15.97 8.09
CA VAL A 556 5.27 -15.37 9.04
C VAL A 556 6.12 -14.33 8.32
N PHE A 557 6.31 -13.18 8.97
CA PHE A 557 7.28 -12.17 8.58
C PHE A 557 8.13 -11.81 9.80
N GLU A 558 9.46 -12.00 9.70
CA GLU A 558 10.39 -11.72 10.79
C GLU A 558 10.66 -10.20 10.89
N VAL A 559 10.53 -9.65 12.09
CA VAL A 559 10.82 -8.26 12.42
C VAL A 559 12.06 -8.23 13.29
N GLU A 560 13.12 -7.58 12.81
CA GLU A 560 14.40 -7.53 13.51
C GLU A 560 14.49 -6.29 14.42
N ALA A 561 14.90 -6.51 15.67
CA ALA A 561 15.08 -5.45 16.65
C ALA A 561 16.07 -4.38 16.20
N GLY A 562 15.72 -3.12 16.42
CA GLY A 562 16.58 -1.96 16.22
C GLY A 562 16.92 -1.60 14.77
N THR A 563 16.39 -2.36 13.78
CA THR A 563 16.74 -2.16 12.37
C THR A 563 15.54 -2.12 11.44
N PHE A 564 14.37 -2.59 11.87
CA PHE A 564 13.20 -2.67 11.00
C PHE A 564 12.58 -1.31 10.71
N LEU A 565 12.42 -0.45 11.72
CA LEU A 565 11.77 0.85 11.54
C LEU A 565 12.69 1.83 10.80
N ALA A 566 12.16 2.46 9.76
CA ALA A 566 12.81 3.51 9.00
C ALA A 566 12.42 4.92 9.48
N PHE A 567 11.23 5.08 10.09
CA PHE A 567 10.74 6.38 10.55
C PHE A 567 11.37 6.80 11.88
N GLU A 568 11.81 5.84 12.68
CA GLU A 568 12.48 6.04 13.97
C GLU A 568 13.19 4.75 14.42
N SER A 569 13.88 4.78 15.59
CA SER A 569 14.55 3.60 16.13
C SER A 569 13.54 2.55 16.62
N GLY A 570 13.80 1.29 16.31
CA GLY A 570 12.98 0.19 16.82
C GLY A 570 12.79 -0.98 15.84
N PRO A 571 11.95 -1.94 16.22
CA PRO A 571 11.38 -2.15 17.55
C PRO A 571 12.44 -2.54 18.60
N SER A 572 12.08 -2.53 19.90
CA SER A 572 13.01 -2.83 20.98
C SER A 572 13.43 -4.31 21.04
N GLU A 573 12.56 -5.21 20.62
CA GLU A 573 12.79 -6.66 20.55
C GLU A 573 12.35 -7.20 19.20
N SER A 574 13.00 -8.29 18.75
CA SER A 574 12.60 -9.00 17.55
C SER A 574 11.32 -9.79 17.79
N PHE A 575 10.42 -9.81 16.83
CA PHE A 575 9.19 -10.60 16.85
C PHE A 575 8.75 -10.96 15.44
N GLU A 576 7.65 -11.69 15.30
CA GLU A 576 7.11 -12.09 14.01
C GLU A 576 5.71 -11.50 13.82
N LEU A 577 5.44 -10.92 12.65
CA LEU A 577 4.07 -10.74 12.20
C LEU A 577 3.57 -12.10 11.72
N GLN A 578 2.42 -12.52 12.23
CA GLN A 578 1.87 -13.86 11.99
C GLN A 578 0.40 -13.77 11.57
N TRP A 579 0.04 -14.51 10.52
CA TRP A 579 -1.35 -14.57 10.03
C TRP A 579 -1.75 -16.03 9.78
N ALA A 580 -2.90 -16.45 10.29
CA ALA A 580 -3.44 -17.77 9.95
C ALA A 580 -3.99 -17.77 8.52
N THR A 581 -4.70 -16.71 8.13
CA THR A 581 -5.38 -16.59 6.83
C THR A 581 -4.91 -15.36 6.07
N TYR A 582 -5.07 -15.38 4.75
CA TYR A 582 -4.85 -14.19 3.91
C TYR A 582 -5.76 -13.02 4.32
N GLN A 583 -6.98 -13.35 4.80
CA GLN A 583 -7.91 -12.37 5.33
C GLN A 583 -7.36 -11.67 6.59
N ASP A 584 -6.71 -12.40 7.51
CA ASP A 584 -6.11 -11.80 8.70
C ASP A 584 -5.02 -10.77 8.33
N ALA A 585 -4.21 -11.07 7.30
CA ALA A 585 -3.23 -10.13 6.77
C ALA A 585 -3.89 -8.89 6.15
N ALA A 586 -5.01 -9.08 5.43
CA ALA A 586 -5.77 -7.98 4.83
C ALA A 586 -6.42 -7.09 5.89
N ASP A 587 -7.00 -7.67 6.94
CA ASP A 587 -7.61 -6.94 8.06
C ASP A 587 -6.54 -6.17 8.85
N GLN A 588 -5.37 -6.77 9.10
CA GLN A 588 -4.23 -6.09 9.72
C GLN A 588 -3.76 -4.90 8.88
N CYS A 589 -3.67 -5.05 7.55
CA CYS A 589 -3.36 -3.95 6.65
C CYS A 589 -4.37 -2.81 6.76
N ALA A 590 -5.67 -3.11 6.83
CA ALA A 590 -6.70 -2.09 6.97
C ALA A 590 -6.56 -1.31 8.28
N LEU A 591 -6.37 -2.00 9.41
CA LEU A 591 -6.19 -1.39 10.74
C LEU A 591 -4.91 -0.56 10.83
N SER A 592 -3.83 -1.00 10.18
CA SER A 592 -2.55 -0.29 10.19
C SER A 592 -2.66 1.14 9.65
N ARG A 593 -3.64 1.43 8.79
CA ARG A 593 -3.85 2.77 8.21
C ARG A 593 -4.41 3.76 9.23
N ILE A 594 -5.15 3.26 10.24
CA ILE A 594 -5.64 4.09 11.35
C ILE A 594 -4.46 4.44 12.27
N TRP A 595 -3.65 3.45 12.67
CA TRP A 595 -2.43 3.68 13.46
C TRP A 595 -1.44 4.58 12.74
N GLY A 596 -1.24 4.39 11.44
CA GLY A 596 -0.40 5.25 10.62
C GLY A 596 -0.93 6.67 10.44
N GLY A 597 -2.16 6.95 10.88
CA GLY A 597 -2.73 8.30 10.91
C GLY A 597 -3.24 8.80 9.56
N ILE A 598 -3.49 7.93 8.57
CA ILE A 598 -3.82 8.36 7.21
C ILE A 598 -5.25 8.04 6.74
N HIS A 599 -5.98 7.25 7.50
CA HIS A 599 -7.41 6.99 7.29
C HIS A 599 -8.17 6.96 8.61
N PRO A 600 -9.36 7.57 8.72
CA PRO A 600 -10.27 7.28 9.81
C PRO A 600 -10.89 5.90 9.63
N PRO A 601 -11.45 5.29 10.68
CA PRO A 601 -12.28 4.11 10.55
C PRO A 601 -13.55 4.48 9.78
N MET A 602 -13.75 3.89 8.58
CA MET A 602 -14.87 4.13 7.67
C MET A 602 -15.34 2.81 7.09
#